data_012661df55d56a47f4d527076b8ed694
#
_entry.id   012661df55d56a47f4d527076b8ed694
#
_cell.length_a   1.000
_cell.length_b   1.000
_cell.length_c   1.000
_cell.angle_alpha   90.00
_cell.angle_beta   90.00
_cell.angle_gamma   90.00
#
_symmetry.space_group_name_H-M   'P 1'
#
loop_
_entity.id
_entity.type
_entity.pdbx_description
1 polymer ?
#
loop_
_entity_poly.entity_id
_entity_poly.type
_entity_poly.pdbx_seq_one_letter_code
_entity_poly.pdbx_strand_id
1 'polypeptide(L)'
;MLGVLMQVGVLGLFAVVAVGVFVVGDRVRPKSWRHSDDAGAGHMMLDMVNMFFAAIVAFVVVILWEQYDTSHAHTVSEGKALVSVYETANDMPAQDRKQIQSLVVDYTKQVVGDEWKVMDEQRRLSPAAQATLDDLRQAVASAPAADADAKSTQDKALTAVDAIAEARYDRGLDAGYRLPGFLYVALWFATVMLLFGTVFSGVVVTRRSILMTGLFGVVIGAVIVAIYQLDQPFSGGNHVSKDAYELALARFQHIAADAPVASGGNPR
;
A
#
# COMPACT_ATOMS: atom_id res chain seq x y z
N MET A 1 13.90 9.49 -8.31
CA MET A 1 14.29 9.83 -9.68
C MET A 1 14.36 8.61 -10.59
N LEU A 2 14.99 7.50 -10.20
CA LEU A 2 15.06 6.26 -10.98
C LEU A 2 13.68 5.64 -11.26
N GLY A 3 12.78 5.65 -10.28
CA GLY A 3 11.41 5.14 -10.43
C GLY A 3 10.57 5.89 -11.46
N VAL A 4 10.67 7.22 -11.51
CA VAL A 4 9.95 8.04 -12.50
C VAL A 4 10.47 7.77 -13.91
N LEU A 5 11.78 7.63 -14.08
CA LEU A 5 12.38 7.28 -15.38
C LEU A 5 11.92 5.89 -15.87
N MET A 6 11.84 4.93 -14.96
CA MET A 6 11.34 3.59 -15.27
C MET A 6 9.85 3.62 -15.68
N GLN A 7 9.03 4.39 -14.98
CA GLN A 7 7.61 4.58 -15.33
C GLN A 7 7.44 5.21 -16.71
N VAL A 8 8.16 6.29 -17.00
CA VAL A 8 8.15 6.93 -18.33
C VAL A 8 8.63 5.96 -19.41
N GLY A 9 9.64 5.13 -19.11
CA GLY A 9 10.11 4.07 -20.02
C GLY A 9 9.01 3.05 -20.34
N VAL A 10 8.25 2.61 -19.33
CA VAL A 10 7.11 1.69 -19.52
C VAL A 10 6.02 2.32 -20.37
N LEU A 11 5.64 3.58 -20.11
CA LEU A 11 4.66 4.30 -20.92
C LEU A 11 5.09 4.39 -22.39
N GLY A 12 6.37 4.75 -22.63
CA GLY A 12 6.94 4.79 -23.97
C GLY A 12 6.94 3.42 -24.65
N LEU A 13 7.25 2.35 -23.92
CA LEU A 13 7.20 0.99 -24.43
C LEU A 13 5.78 0.60 -24.89
N PHE A 14 4.77 0.87 -24.09
CA PHE A 14 3.37 0.60 -24.47
C PHE A 14 2.93 1.40 -25.68
N ALA A 15 3.35 2.67 -25.81
CA ALA A 15 3.09 3.47 -26.99
C ALA A 15 3.74 2.85 -28.25
N VAL A 16 5.00 2.43 -28.16
CA VAL A 16 5.72 1.78 -29.27
C VAL A 16 5.09 0.44 -29.64
N VAL A 17 4.72 -0.38 -28.64
CA VAL A 17 4.05 -1.66 -28.88
C VAL A 17 2.69 -1.45 -29.55
N ALA A 18 1.87 -0.50 -29.06
CA ALA A 18 0.56 -0.22 -29.65
C ALA A 18 0.68 0.24 -31.11
N VAL A 19 1.60 1.17 -31.38
CA VAL A 19 1.87 1.61 -32.76
C VAL A 19 2.44 0.48 -33.62
N GLY A 20 3.34 -0.32 -33.07
CA GLY A 20 3.92 -1.47 -33.77
C GLY A 20 2.85 -2.50 -34.17
N VAL A 21 1.98 -2.89 -33.23
CA VAL A 21 0.85 -3.81 -33.48
C VAL A 21 -0.07 -3.24 -34.56
N PHE A 22 -0.40 -1.95 -34.46
CA PHE A 22 -1.27 -1.27 -35.44
C PHE A 22 -0.67 -1.25 -36.86
N VAL A 23 0.60 -0.83 -36.99
CA VAL A 23 1.28 -0.72 -38.30
C VAL A 23 1.56 -2.07 -38.93
N VAL A 24 2.04 -3.04 -38.12
CA VAL A 24 2.30 -4.40 -38.59
C VAL A 24 0.98 -5.09 -38.94
N GLY A 25 -0.03 -4.93 -38.09
CA GLY A 25 -1.37 -5.49 -38.34
C GLY A 25 -1.99 -4.99 -39.65
N ASP A 26 -1.85 -3.68 -39.97
CA ASP A 26 -2.34 -3.15 -41.23
C ASP A 26 -1.62 -3.74 -42.47
N ARG A 27 -0.31 -4.07 -42.33
CA ARG A 27 0.47 -4.72 -43.41
C ARG A 27 0.09 -6.16 -43.62
N VAL A 28 -0.19 -6.91 -42.58
CA VAL A 28 -0.53 -8.36 -42.64
C VAL A 28 -2.01 -8.56 -42.98
N ARG A 29 -2.82 -7.55 -42.79
CA ARG A 29 -4.27 -7.62 -43.00
C ARG A 29 -4.62 -7.89 -44.48
N PRO A 30 -5.49 -8.87 -44.77
CA PRO A 30 -5.94 -9.17 -46.15
C PRO A 30 -6.65 -7.97 -46.79
N LYS A 31 -6.41 -7.75 -48.09
CA LYS A 31 -7.06 -6.64 -48.83
C LYS A 31 -8.59 -6.74 -48.83
N SER A 32 -9.14 -7.96 -48.78
CA SER A 32 -10.58 -8.23 -48.70
C SER A 32 -11.24 -7.61 -47.43
N TRP A 33 -10.51 -7.47 -46.33
CA TRP A 33 -11.02 -6.89 -45.08
C TRP A 33 -11.07 -5.34 -45.10
N ARG A 34 -10.44 -4.72 -46.09
CA ARG A 34 -10.44 -3.26 -46.23
C ARG A 34 -11.70 -2.71 -46.91
N HIS A 35 -12.49 -3.58 -47.54
CA HIS A 35 -13.64 -3.20 -48.38
C HIS A 35 -14.93 -3.91 -47.97
N SER A 36 -15.00 -4.52 -46.81
CA SER A 36 -16.23 -5.16 -46.37
C SER A 36 -17.23 -4.10 -45.83
N ASP A 37 -18.48 -4.24 -46.27
CA ASP A 37 -19.63 -3.49 -45.75
C ASP A 37 -19.87 -3.76 -44.23
N ASP A 38 -19.09 -4.65 -43.63
CA ASP A 38 -19.08 -5.05 -42.23
C ASP A 38 -18.29 -4.11 -41.28
N ALA A 39 -17.93 -2.92 -41.73
CA ALA A 39 -17.24 -1.94 -40.87
C ALA A 39 -18.02 -1.67 -39.55
N GLY A 40 -19.34 -1.74 -39.58
CA GLY A 40 -20.18 -1.58 -38.41
C GLY A 40 -20.01 -2.70 -37.38
N ALA A 41 -19.91 -3.95 -37.81
CA ALA A 41 -19.71 -5.09 -36.91
C ALA A 41 -18.33 -5.06 -36.24
N GLY A 42 -17.27 -4.66 -36.99
CA GLY A 42 -15.93 -4.49 -36.44
C GLY A 42 -15.84 -3.39 -35.37
N HIS A 43 -16.52 -2.27 -35.58
CA HIS A 43 -16.60 -1.20 -34.57
C HIS A 43 -17.37 -1.64 -33.33
N MET A 44 -18.50 -2.30 -33.47
CA MET A 44 -19.28 -2.83 -32.35
C MET A 44 -18.47 -3.83 -31.52
N MET A 45 -17.71 -4.70 -32.16
CA MET A 45 -16.85 -5.67 -31.46
C MET A 45 -15.73 -4.97 -30.69
N LEU A 46 -15.12 -3.93 -31.28
CA LEU A 46 -14.09 -3.12 -30.61
C LEU A 46 -14.67 -2.39 -29.39
N ASP A 47 -15.86 -1.83 -29.51
CA ASP A 47 -16.56 -1.16 -28.40
C ASP A 47 -16.85 -2.13 -27.25
N MET A 48 -17.26 -3.36 -27.56
CA MET A 48 -17.45 -4.40 -26.53
C MET A 48 -16.13 -4.76 -25.85
N VAL A 49 -15.02 -4.91 -26.59
CA VAL A 49 -13.70 -5.19 -26.01
C VAL A 49 -13.25 -4.04 -25.12
N ASN A 50 -13.44 -2.78 -25.55
CA ASN A 50 -13.15 -1.59 -24.74
C ASN A 50 -13.95 -1.58 -23.45
N MET A 51 -15.23 -1.92 -23.49
CA MET A 51 -16.11 -1.96 -22.33
C MET A 51 -15.68 -3.05 -21.34
N PHE A 52 -15.33 -4.25 -21.82
CA PHE A 52 -14.80 -5.32 -20.97
C PHE A 52 -13.45 -4.95 -20.33
N PHE A 53 -12.54 -4.35 -21.11
CA PHE A 53 -11.27 -3.85 -20.56
C PHE A 53 -11.50 -2.84 -19.46
N ALA A 54 -12.35 -1.84 -19.70
CA ALA A 54 -12.68 -0.82 -18.70
C ALA A 54 -13.29 -1.44 -17.44
N ALA A 55 -14.19 -2.43 -17.58
CA ALA A 55 -14.79 -3.13 -16.46
C ALA A 55 -13.75 -3.92 -15.64
N ILE A 56 -12.82 -4.65 -16.29
CA ILE A 56 -11.75 -5.39 -15.60
C ILE A 56 -10.83 -4.41 -14.86
N VAL A 57 -10.41 -3.32 -15.51
CA VAL A 57 -9.56 -2.30 -14.89
C VAL A 57 -10.25 -1.68 -13.68
N ALA A 58 -11.52 -1.29 -13.82
CA ALA A 58 -12.28 -0.70 -12.71
C ALA A 58 -12.36 -1.66 -11.52
N PHE A 59 -12.64 -2.94 -11.77
CA PHE A 59 -12.72 -3.96 -10.72
C PHE A 59 -11.36 -4.18 -10.03
N VAL A 60 -10.27 -4.27 -10.79
CA VAL A 60 -8.92 -4.41 -10.23
C VAL A 60 -8.53 -3.20 -9.40
N VAL A 61 -8.81 -1.98 -9.88
CA VAL A 61 -8.49 -0.74 -9.15
C VAL A 61 -9.27 -0.66 -7.85
N VAL A 62 -10.55 -1.05 -7.82
CA VAL A 62 -11.35 -1.06 -6.59
C VAL A 62 -10.78 -2.03 -5.56
N ILE A 63 -10.43 -3.26 -5.97
CA ILE A 63 -9.82 -4.25 -5.05
C ILE A 63 -8.50 -3.71 -4.46
N LEU A 64 -7.64 -3.14 -5.30
CA LEU A 64 -6.35 -2.64 -4.85
C LEU A 64 -6.48 -1.40 -3.96
N TRP A 65 -7.46 -0.54 -4.24
CA TRP A 65 -7.78 0.60 -3.39
C TRP A 65 -8.27 0.16 -2.01
N GLU A 66 -9.17 -0.82 -1.95
CA GLU A 66 -9.67 -1.39 -0.70
C GLU A 66 -8.52 -1.99 0.13
N GLN A 67 -7.61 -2.72 -0.53
CA GLN A 67 -6.42 -3.26 0.13
C GLN A 67 -5.51 -2.16 0.68
N TYR A 68 -5.28 -1.09 -0.09
CA TYR A 68 -4.48 0.06 0.34
C TYR A 68 -5.11 0.75 1.55
N ASP A 69 -6.42 1.00 1.51
CA ASP A 69 -7.17 1.66 2.59
C ASP A 69 -7.16 0.81 3.87
N THR A 70 -7.35 -0.51 3.74
CA THR A 70 -7.25 -1.46 4.85
C THR A 70 -5.85 -1.46 5.47
N SER A 71 -4.80 -1.52 4.65
CA SER A 71 -3.42 -1.48 5.13
C SER A 71 -3.11 -0.15 5.86
N HIS A 72 -3.66 0.96 5.37
CA HIS A 72 -3.56 2.25 6.06
C HIS A 72 -4.30 2.22 7.41
N ALA A 73 -5.51 1.65 7.46
CA ALA A 73 -6.27 1.53 8.70
C ALA A 73 -5.53 0.71 9.77
N HIS A 74 -4.83 -0.37 9.39
CA HIS A 74 -4.00 -1.16 10.32
C HIS A 74 -2.84 -0.33 10.89
N THR A 75 -2.15 0.50 10.08
CA THR A 75 -1.11 1.39 10.59
C THR A 75 -1.66 2.44 11.56
N VAL A 76 -2.84 2.98 11.29
CA VAL A 76 -3.53 3.93 12.19
C VAL A 76 -3.94 3.26 13.50
N SER A 77 -4.44 2.03 13.44
CA SER A 77 -4.83 1.26 14.63
C SER A 77 -3.64 0.96 15.52
N GLU A 78 -2.51 0.53 14.93
CA GLU A 78 -1.27 0.30 15.66
C GLU A 78 -0.74 1.59 16.32
N GLY A 79 -0.73 2.72 15.59
CA GLY A 79 -0.34 4.01 16.12
C GLY A 79 -1.19 4.49 17.31
N LYS A 80 -2.51 4.31 17.23
CA LYS A 80 -3.44 4.61 18.33
C LYS A 80 -3.19 3.72 19.56
N ALA A 81 -2.96 2.43 19.35
CA ALA A 81 -2.69 1.49 20.44
C ALA A 81 -1.36 1.81 21.13
N LEU A 82 -0.32 2.23 20.38
CA LEU A 82 0.94 2.71 20.93
C LEU A 82 0.75 3.92 21.84
N VAL A 83 -0.06 4.90 21.42
CA VAL A 83 -0.40 6.07 22.25
C VAL A 83 -1.15 5.62 23.50
N SER A 84 -2.08 4.68 23.39
CA SER A 84 -2.84 4.16 24.55
C SER A 84 -1.94 3.49 25.59
N VAL A 85 -0.97 2.66 25.17
CA VAL A 85 0.01 2.07 26.12
C VAL A 85 0.84 3.15 26.80
N TYR A 86 1.34 4.13 26.02
CA TYR A 86 2.17 5.21 26.54
C TYR A 86 1.43 6.06 27.58
N GLU A 87 0.16 6.42 27.31
CA GLU A 87 -0.70 7.17 28.22
C GLU A 87 -1.05 6.36 29.46
N THR A 88 -1.44 5.09 29.30
CA THR A 88 -1.78 4.21 30.44
C THR A 88 -0.58 3.99 31.38
N ALA A 89 0.63 3.96 30.85
CA ALA A 89 1.85 3.84 31.65
C ALA A 89 2.06 5.02 32.63
N ASN A 90 1.42 6.18 32.41
CA ASN A 90 1.51 7.30 33.36
C ASN A 90 0.92 6.97 34.75
N ASP A 91 -0.06 6.08 34.78
CA ASP A 91 -0.72 5.65 36.02
C ASP A 91 0.03 4.50 36.70
N MET A 92 1.17 4.07 36.17
CA MET A 92 2.01 3.02 36.75
C MET A 92 3.13 3.56 37.61
N PRO A 93 3.77 2.72 38.47
CA PRO A 93 4.93 3.12 39.26
C PRO A 93 6.06 3.71 38.38
N ALA A 94 6.81 4.67 38.91
CA ALA A 94 7.74 5.47 38.14
C ALA A 94 8.82 4.68 37.39
N GLN A 95 9.25 3.52 37.91
CA GLN A 95 10.23 2.66 37.29
C GLN A 95 9.61 1.93 36.09
N ASP A 96 8.45 1.29 36.27
CA ASP A 96 7.74 0.55 35.24
C ASP A 96 7.28 1.49 34.13
N ARG A 97 6.75 2.67 34.48
CA ARG A 97 6.39 3.73 33.53
C ARG A 97 7.55 4.08 32.60
N LYS A 98 8.74 4.37 33.14
CA LYS A 98 9.92 4.74 32.35
C LYS A 98 10.32 3.62 31.40
N GLN A 99 10.32 2.37 31.87
CA GLN A 99 10.67 1.22 31.06
C GLN A 99 9.67 1.00 29.93
N ILE A 100 8.37 0.99 30.24
CA ILE A 100 7.30 0.79 29.25
C ILE A 100 7.31 1.91 28.21
N GLN A 101 7.38 3.17 28.65
CA GLN A 101 7.42 4.32 27.73
C GLN A 101 8.66 4.30 26.82
N SER A 102 9.83 3.90 27.34
CA SER A 102 11.04 3.75 26.53
C SER A 102 10.83 2.68 25.45
N LEU A 103 10.31 1.50 25.82
CA LEU A 103 10.06 0.40 24.89
C LEU A 103 9.04 0.77 23.79
N VAL A 104 7.97 1.52 24.14
CA VAL A 104 7.01 2.05 23.17
C VAL A 104 7.67 2.99 22.17
N VAL A 105 8.51 3.92 22.65
CA VAL A 105 9.24 4.86 21.79
C VAL A 105 10.23 4.11 20.89
N ASP A 106 10.98 3.16 21.45
CA ASP A 106 12.00 2.40 20.71
C ASP A 106 11.34 1.52 19.64
N TYR A 107 10.24 0.84 19.98
CA TYR A 107 9.43 0.09 19.02
C TYR A 107 8.94 0.99 17.89
N THR A 108 8.34 2.14 18.22
CA THR A 108 7.81 3.05 17.19
C THR A 108 8.89 3.58 16.25
N LYS A 109 10.08 3.91 16.78
CA LYS A 109 11.23 4.32 15.98
C LYS A 109 11.74 3.19 15.07
N GLN A 110 11.80 1.94 15.57
CA GLN A 110 12.18 0.78 14.77
C GLN A 110 11.20 0.52 13.62
N VAL A 111 9.90 0.68 13.88
CA VAL A 111 8.88 0.55 12.84
C VAL A 111 9.08 1.60 11.75
N VAL A 112 9.20 2.88 12.10
CA VAL A 112 9.35 3.99 11.14
C VAL A 112 10.67 3.90 10.36
N GLY A 113 11.74 3.51 11.01
CA GLY A 113 13.09 3.47 10.44
C GLY A 113 13.36 2.17 9.67
N ASP A 114 13.60 1.10 10.41
CA ASP A 114 14.14 -0.14 9.87
C ASP A 114 13.07 -1.05 9.30
N GLU A 115 11.92 -1.22 9.99
CA GLU A 115 10.90 -2.16 9.57
C GLU A 115 10.22 -1.74 8.27
N TRP A 116 9.98 -0.45 8.08
CA TRP A 116 9.43 0.05 6.82
C TRP A 116 10.30 -0.31 5.62
N LYS A 117 11.61 -0.26 5.81
CA LYS A 117 12.58 -0.65 4.81
C LYS A 117 12.56 -2.16 4.52
N VAL A 118 12.43 -2.96 5.59
CA VAL A 118 12.30 -4.42 5.47
C VAL A 118 11.00 -4.80 4.75
N MET A 119 9.90 -4.11 5.02
CA MET A 119 8.63 -4.32 4.30
C MET A 119 8.74 -3.94 2.82
N ASP A 120 9.39 -2.82 2.50
CA ASP A 120 9.60 -2.39 1.12
C ASP A 120 10.47 -3.40 0.33
N GLU A 121 11.60 -3.82 0.91
CA GLU A 121 12.57 -4.67 0.22
C GLU A 121 12.25 -6.17 0.29
N GLN A 122 11.73 -6.65 1.42
CA GLN A 122 11.60 -8.08 1.74
C GLN A 122 10.16 -8.53 1.98
N ARG A 123 9.19 -7.60 2.01
CA ARG A 123 7.76 -7.87 2.21
C ARG A 123 7.47 -8.70 3.47
N ARG A 124 8.19 -8.44 4.52
CA ARG A 124 8.04 -9.08 5.82
C ARG A 124 8.28 -8.10 6.95
N LEU A 125 7.82 -8.44 8.13
CA LEU A 125 8.09 -7.66 9.34
C LEU A 125 9.54 -7.88 9.83
N SER A 126 10.04 -6.91 10.60
CA SER A 126 11.35 -6.96 11.24
C SER A 126 11.31 -7.85 12.49
N PRO A 127 12.20 -8.85 12.62
CA PRO A 127 12.33 -9.62 13.86
C PRO A 127 12.79 -8.76 15.05
N ALA A 128 13.55 -7.69 14.82
CA ALA A 128 14.01 -6.79 15.88
C ALA A 128 12.85 -6.02 16.52
N ALA A 129 11.93 -5.48 15.69
CA ALA A 129 10.73 -4.82 16.21
C ALA A 129 9.82 -5.82 16.94
N GLN A 130 9.76 -7.09 16.51
CA GLN A 130 9.03 -8.13 17.23
C GLN A 130 9.61 -8.36 18.63
N ALA A 131 10.91 -8.49 18.75
CA ALA A 131 11.56 -8.66 20.04
C ALA A 131 11.25 -7.49 21.00
N THR A 132 11.31 -6.25 20.51
CA THR A 132 10.95 -5.07 21.32
C THR A 132 9.48 -5.08 21.75
N LEU A 133 8.56 -5.57 20.92
CA LEU A 133 7.15 -5.73 21.28
C LEU A 133 6.95 -6.82 22.36
N ASP A 134 7.70 -7.91 22.25
CA ASP A 134 7.68 -9.00 23.23
C ASP A 134 8.23 -8.51 24.59
N ASP A 135 9.31 -7.72 24.59
CA ASP A 135 9.86 -7.06 25.77
C ASP A 135 8.85 -6.08 26.39
N LEU A 136 8.14 -5.30 25.56
CA LEU A 136 7.07 -4.40 26.00
C LEU A 136 5.94 -5.17 26.68
N ARG A 137 5.48 -6.27 26.09
CA ARG A 137 4.45 -7.13 26.68
C ARG A 137 4.90 -7.67 28.03
N GLN A 138 6.15 -8.13 28.12
CA GLN A 138 6.71 -8.67 29.36
C GLN A 138 6.82 -7.57 30.42
N ALA A 139 7.26 -6.38 30.08
CA ALA A 139 7.36 -5.24 31.00
C ALA A 139 5.99 -4.89 31.60
N VAL A 140 4.95 -4.80 30.74
CA VAL A 140 3.57 -4.53 31.21
C VAL A 140 3.05 -5.66 32.09
N ALA A 141 3.26 -6.93 31.69
CA ALA A 141 2.77 -8.09 32.43
C ALA A 141 3.45 -8.24 33.81
N SER A 142 4.70 -7.82 33.93
CA SER A 142 5.46 -7.89 35.19
C SER A 142 5.29 -6.67 36.10
N ALA A 143 4.60 -5.62 35.64
CA ALA A 143 4.34 -4.43 36.45
C ALA A 143 3.51 -4.80 37.70
N PRO A 144 3.85 -4.25 38.89
CA PRO A 144 3.15 -4.57 40.13
C PRO A 144 1.66 -4.19 40.08
N ALA A 145 0.79 -5.13 40.39
CA ALA A 145 -0.66 -4.96 40.52
C ALA A 145 -1.07 -5.12 41.97
N ALA A 146 -0.67 -4.15 42.82
CA ALA A 146 -0.82 -4.25 44.26
C ALA A 146 -2.27 -4.12 44.79
N ASP A 147 -3.13 -3.49 44.02
CA ASP A 147 -4.55 -3.27 44.30
C ASP A 147 -5.41 -3.39 43.05
N ALA A 148 -6.72 -3.21 43.20
CA ALA A 148 -7.68 -3.35 42.11
C ALA A 148 -7.48 -2.30 41.00
N ASP A 149 -7.08 -1.07 41.38
CA ASP A 149 -6.86 0.02 40.42
C ASP A 149 -5.56 -0.21 39.64
N ALA A 150 -4.48 -0.61 40.28
CA ALA A 150 -3.24 -1.01 39.61
C ALA A 150 -3.45 -2.19 38.70
N LYS A 151 -4.27 -3.20 39.09
CA LYS A 151 -4.64 -4.31 38.26
C LYS A 151 -5.45 -3.86 37.04
N SER A 152 -6.41 -2.98 37.23
CA SER A 152 -7.20 -2.41 36.12
C SER A 152 -6.31 -1.67 35.10
N THR A 153 -5.34 -0.88 35.59
CA THR A 153 -4.36 -0.17 34.76
C THR A 153 -3.48 -1.14 33.96
N GLN A 154 -2.97 -2.20 34.62
CA GLN A 154 -2.19 -3.25 33.96
C GLN A 154 -3.01 -3.95 32.87
N ASP A 155 -4.26 -4.31 33.14
CA ASP A 155 -5.14 -5.01 32.19
C ASP A 155 -5.47 -4.10 30.99
N LYS A 156 -5.66 -2.80 31.17
CA LYS A 156 -5.82 -1.81 30.10
C LYS A 156 -4.57 -1.73 29.23
N ALA A 157 -3.39 -1.67 29.85
CA ALA A 157 -2.13 -1.64 29.12
C ALA A 157 -1.89 -2.92 28.33
N LEU A 158 -2.18 -4.11 28.90
CA LEU A 158 -2.09 -5.39 28.20
C LEU A 158 -3.04 -5.44 27.01
N THR A 159 -4.28 -4.97 27.18
CA THR A 159 -5.25 -4.89 26.09
C THR A 159 -4.73 -4.01 24.94
N ALA A 160 -4.10 -2.89 25.27
CA ALA A 160 -3.52 -2.01 24.26
C ALA A 160 -2.28 -2.65 23.59
N VAL A 161 -1.45 -3.40 24.31
CA VAL A 161 -0.33 -4.19 23.72
C VAL A 161 -0.86 -5.29 22.80
N ASP A 162 -1.96 -5.96 23.19
CA ASP A 162 -2.60 -6.95 22.32
C ASP A 162 -3.10 -6.30 21.02
N ALA A 163 -3.69 -5.11 21.10
CA ALA A 163 -4.11 -4.36 19.93
C ALA A 163 -2.93 -3.94 19.03
N ILE A 164 -1.76 -3.62 19.60
CA ILE A 164 -0.54 -3.40 18.80
C ILE A 164 -0.14 -4.69 18.07
N ALA A 165 -0.14 -5.83 18.78
CA ALA A 165 0.25 -7.11 18.21
C ALA A 165 -0.70 -7.56 17.07
N GLU A 166 -2.00 -7.36 17.24
CA GLU A 166 -3.03 -7.64 16.23
C GLU A 166 -2.83 -6.77 14.98
N ALA A 167 -2.79 -5.44 15.14
CA ALA A 167 -2.59 -4.52 14.04
C ALA A 167 -1.25 -4.75 13.30
N ARG A 168 -0.19 -5.11 14.06
CA ARG A 168 1.10 -5.50 13.50
C ARG A 168 1.00 -6.79 12.68
N TYR A 169 0.27 -7.79 13.17
CA TYR A 169 0.06 -9.05 12.46
C TYR A 169 -0.66 -8.80 11.13
N ASP A 170 -1.72 -8.01 11.15
CA ASP A 170 -2.49 -7.64 9.96
C ASP A 170 -1.61 -6.87 8.96
N ARG A 171 -0.80 -5.91 9.43
CA ARG A 171 0.18 -5.20 8.60
C ARG A 171 1.21 -6.15 7.98
N GLY A 172 1.58 -7.21 8.68
CA GLY A 172 2.45 -8.26 8.14
C GLY A 172 1.81 -9.04 6.99
N LEU A 173 0.52 -9.35 7.11
CA LEU A 173 -0.26 -9.97 6.03
C LEU A 173 -0.39 -9.02 4.83
N ASP A 174 -0.66 -7.75 5.08
CA ASP A 174 -0.77 -6.72 4.05
C ASP A 174 0.55 -6.52 3.29
N ALA A 175 1.70 -6.56 3.97
CA ALA A 175 3.01 -6.46 3.33
C ALA A 175 3.29 -7.62 2.36
N GLY A 176 2.71 -8.79 2.62
CA GLY A 176 2.77 -9.97 1.78
C GLY A 176 1.69 -10.06 0.71
N TYR A 177 0.65 -9.20 0.78
CA TYR A 177 -0.49 -9.25 -0.13
C TYR A 177 -0.09 -9.05 -1.58
N ARG A 178 -0.77 -9.76 -2.47
CA ARG A 178 -0.67 -9.60 -3.93
C ARG A 178 -2.02 -9.83 -4.57
N LEU A 179 -2.25 -9.11 -5.64
CA LEU A 179 -3.40 -9.33 -6.50
C LEU A 179 -3.44 -10.80 -6.96
N PRO A 180 -4.58 -11.50 -6.86
CA PRO A 180 -4.73 -12.86 -7.34
C PRO A 180 -4.28 -13.03 -8.79
N GLY A 181 -3.49 -14.07 -9.08
CA GLY A 181 -2.86 -14.27 -10.38
C GLY A 181 -3.84 -14.32 -11.55
N PHE A 182 -5.07 -14.81 -11.35
CA PHE A 182 -6.10 -14.83 -12.40
C PHE A 182 -6.52 -13.42 -12.85
N LEU A 183 -6.48 -12.42 -11.97
CA LEU A 183 -6.78 -11.03 -12.31
C LEU A 183 -5.68 -10.42 -13.18
N TYR A 184 -4.42 -10.76 -12.93
CA TYR A 184 -3.33 -10.40 -13.83
C TYR A 184 -3.51 -11.04 -15.21
N VAL A 185 -3.89 -12.33 -15.26
CA VAL A 185 -4.16 -13.02 -16.53
C VAL A 185 -5.31 -12.33 -17.27
N ALA A 186 -6.40 -12.00 -16.59
CA ALA A 186 -7.54 -11.30 -17.17
C ALA A 186 -7.14 -9.90 -17.69
N LEU A 187 -6.36 -9.14 -16.92
CA LEU A 187 -5.86 -7.81 -17.29
C LEU A 187 -4.98 -7.87 -18.54
N TRP A 188 -4.01 -8.81 -18.58
CA TRP A 188 -3.13 -8.96 -19.73
C TRP A 188 -3.89 -9.48 -20.96
N PHE A 189 -4.81 -10.43 -20.79
CA PHE A 189 -5.67 -10.89 -21.87
C PHE A 189 -6.49 -9.76 -22.47
N ALA A 190 -7.15 -8.95 -21.60
CA ALA A 190 -7.94 -7.81 -22.05
C ALA A 190 -7.06 -6.75 -22.74
N THR A 191 -5.85 -6.50 -22.25
CA THR A 191 -4.87 -5.60 -22.88
C THR A 191 -4.48 -6.08 -24.28
N VAL A 192 -4.19 -7.36 -24.43
CA VAL A 192 -3.86 -7.97 -25.73
C VAL A 192 -5.04 -7.87 -26.69
N MET A 193 -6.24 -8.22 -26.23
CA MET A 193 -7.47 -8.11 -27.05
C MET A 193 -7.73 -6.67 -27.50
N LEU A 194 -7.49 -5.71 -26.60
CA LEU A 194 -7.64 -4.29 -26.90
C LEU A 194 -6.67 -3.80 -27.99
N LEU A 195 -5.39 -4.20 -27.88
CA LEU A 195 -4.37 -3.88 -28.89
C LEU A 195 -4.68 -4.53 -30.25
N PHE A 196 -5.08 -5.80 -30.26
CA PHE A 196 -5.50 -6.46 -31.48
C PHE A 196 -6.78 -5.86 -32.07
N GLY A 197 -7.71 -5.42 -31.24
CA GLY A 197 -8.93 -4.72 -31.66
C GLY A 197 -8.64 -3.50 -32.55
N THR A 198 -7.54 -2.78 -32.29
CA THR A 198 -7.13 -1.66 -33.14
C THR A 198 -6.77 -2.08 -34.57
N VAL A 199 -6.30 -3.31 -34.77
CA VAL A 199 -6.02 -3.88 -36.09
C VAL A 199 -7.30 -4.23 -36.83
N PHE A 200 -8.30 -4.74 -36.12
CA PHE A 200 -9.58 -5.16 -36.74
C PHE A 200 -10.52 -3.97 -37.00
N SER A 201 -10.30 -2.81 -36.35
CA SER A 201 -11.15 -1.62 -36.52
C SER A 201 -11.19 -1.03 -37.93
N GLY A 202 -10.33 -1.48 -38.84
CA GLY A 202 -10.33 -1.02 -40.24
C GLY A 202 -9.73 0.38 -40.47
N VAL A 203 -9.22 1.03 -39.43
CA VAL A 203 -8.60 2.34 -39.54
C VAL A 203 -7.36 2.30 -40.41
N VAL A 204 -7.26 3.22 -41.37
CA VAL A 204 -6.10 3.33 -42.29
C VAL A 204 -4.92 3.95 -41.53
N VAL A 205 -3.72 3.46 -41.79
CA VAL A 205 -2.48 4.00 -41.21
C VAL A 205 -2.19 5.38 -41.79
N THR A 206 -2.41 6.43 -40.97
CA THR A 206 -2.11 7.83 -41.25
C THR A 206 -1.28 8.39 -40.10
N ARG A 207 -0.63 9.54 -40.29
CA ARG A 207 0.11 10.21 -39.20
C ARG A 207 -0.79 10.49 -38.00
N ARG A 208 -2.06 10.84 -38.23
CA ARG A 208 -3.05 11.09 -37.17
C ARG A 208 -3.42 9.81 -36.45
N SER A 209 -3.68 8.70 -37.16
CA SER A 209 -4.02 7.43 -36.51
C SER A 209 -2.85 6.83 -35.73
N ILE A 210 -1.61 6.98 -36.23
CA ILE A 210 -0.39 6.59 -35.49
C ILE A 210 -0.29 7.36 -34.17
N LEU A 211 -0.47 8.68 -34.20
CA LEU A 211 -0.43 9.51 -32.99
C LEU A 211 -1.51 9.11 -31.98
N MET A 212 -2.74 8.91 -32.44
CA MET A 212 -3.87 8.49 -31.59
C MET A 212 -3.62 7.10 -30.98
N THR A 213 -3.11 6.14 -31.76
CA THR A 213 -2.76 4.80 -31.26
C THR A 213 -1.60 4.85 -30.26
N GLY A 214 -0.62 5.73 -30.49
CA GLY A 214 0.47 5.95 -29.54
C GLY A 214 -0.02 6.53 -28.21
N LEU A 215 -0.88 7.54 -28.23
CA LEU A 215 -1.52 8.10 -27.03
C LEU A 215 -2.37 7.05 -26.29
N PHE A 216 -3.10 6.23 -27.04
CA PHE A 216 -3.86 5.13 -26.46
C PHE A 216 -2.96 4.11 -25.75
N GLY A 217 -1.82 3.75 -26.37
CA GLY A 217 -0.80 2.93 -25.74
C GLY A 217 -0.25 3.54 -24.44
N VAL A 218 -0.01 4.87 -24.42
CA VAL A 218 0.39 5.59 -23.19
C VAL A 218 -0.66 5.43 -22.08
N VAL A 219 -1.95 5.58 -22.41
CA VAL A 219 -3.04 5.44 -21.42
C VAL A 219 -3.08 4.02 -20.85
N ILE A 220 -2.99 2.99 -21.70
CA ILE A 220 -2.93 1.59 -21.25
C ILE A 220 -1.71 1.40 -20.33
N GLY A 221 -0.55 1.88 -20.74
CA GLY A 221 0.67 1.81 -19.93
C GLY A 221 0.52 2.49 -18.58
N ALA A 222 -0.12 3.67 -18.53
CA ALA A 222 -0.37 4.40 -17.28
C ALA A 222 -1.28 3.59 -16.33
N VAL A 223 -2.34 2.97 -16.84
CA VAL A 223 -3.23 2.10 -16.08
C VAL A 223 -2.46 0.88 -15.52
N ILE A 224 -1.66 0.21 -16.32
CA ILE A 224 -0.86 -0.95 -15.88
C ILE A 224 0.15 -0.54 -14.80
N VAL A 225 0.83 0.61 -14.97
CA VAL A 225 1.76 1.14 -13.97
C VAL A 225 1.03 1.49 -12.67
N ALA A 226 -0.15 2.12 -12.75
CA ALA A 226 -0.95 2.45 -11.57
C ALA A 226 -1.39 1.18 -10.81
N ILE A 227 -1.86 0.16 -11.53
CA ILE A 227 -2.24 -1.14 -10.94
C ILE A 227 -1.03 -1.78 -10.25
N TYR A 228 0.14 -1.79 -10.90
CA TYR A 228 1.36 -2.36 -10.33
C TYR A 228 1.83 -1.62 -9.07
N GLN A 229 1.67 -0.30 -9.01
CA GLN A 229 2.00 0.49 -7.83
C GLN A 229 1.03 0.26 -6.67
N LEU A 230 -0.26 0.10 -6.94
CA LEU A 230 -1.27 -0.17 -5.92
C LEU A 230 -1.19 -1.61 -5.38
N ASP A 231 -0.65 -2.57 -6.17
CA ASP A 231 -0.48 -3.96 -5.73
C ASP A 231 0.57 -4.14 -4.61
N GLN A 232 1.27 -3.08 -4.23
CA GLN A 232 2.32 -3.10 -3.22
C GLN A 232 2.13 -1.97 -2.23
N PRO A 233 1.27 -2.14 -1.20
CA PRO A 233 0.88 -1.05 -0.30
C PRO A 233 2.04 -0.47 0.52
N PHE A 234 3.11 -1.23 0.76
CA PHE A 234 4.29 -0.78 1.52
C PHE A 234 5.54 -0.55 0.66
N SER A 235 5.46 -0.72 -0.67
CA SER A 235 6.60 -0.60 -1.58
C SER A 235 6.32 0.42 -2.69
N GLY A 236 7.38 1.02 -3.24
CA GLY A 236 7.27 1.91 -4.40
C GLY A 236 6.93 3.36 -4.05
N GLY A 237 6.39 4.10 -5.04
CA GLY A 237 6.18 5.55 -4.93
C GLY A 237 4.91 5.98 -4.17
N ASN A 238 3.89 5.12 -4.14
CA ASN A 238 2.59 5.36 -3.48
C ASN A 238 2.37 4.36 -2.35
N HIS A 239 3.31 4.32 -1.40
CA HIS A 239 3.20 3.46 -0.23
C HIS A 239 2.29 4.08 0.85
N VAL A 240 1.77 3.22 1.73
CA VAL A 240 1.02 3.63 2.93
C VAL A 240 1.89 4.57 3.77
N SER A 241 1.30 5.66 4.26
CA SER A 241 2.00 6.69 5.02
C SER A 241 2.45 6.20 6.40
N LYS A 242 3.57 6.74 6.88
CA LYS A 242 4.08 6.58 8.26
C LYS A 242 3.47 7.56 9.25
N ASP A 243 2.59 8.45 8.78
CA ASP A 243 2.08 9.60 9.55
C ASP A 243 1.48 9.19 10.90
N ALA A 244 0.83 8.02 10.97
CA ALA A 244 0.25 7.53 12.22
C ALA A 244 1.30 7.32 13.33
N TYR A 245 2.47 6.79 12.97
CA TYR A 245 3.57 6.60 13.93
C TYR A 245 4.31 7.90 14.24
N GLU A 246 4.44 8.79 13.25
CA GLU A 246 5.04 10.12 13.45
C GLU A 246 4.17 10.97 14.39
N LEU A 247 2.85 10.91 14.23
CA LEU A 247 1.88 11.52 15.15
C LEU A 247 1.96 10.89 16.54
N ALA A 248 2.12 9.57 16.64
CA ALA A 248 2.31 8.91 17.93
C ALA A 248 3.60 9.39 18.63
N LEU A 249 4.72 9.46 17.90
CA LEU A 249 5.98 10.00 18.44
C LEU A 249 5.85 11.45 18.92
N ALA A 250 5.17 12.29 18.14
CA ALA A 250 4.90 13.68 18.54
C ALA A 250 4.02 13.72 19.80
N ARG A 251 3.01 12.86 19.91
CA ARG A 251 2.15 12.76 21.09
C ARG A 251 2.93 12.32 22.32
N PHE A 252 3.86 11.36 22.19
CA PHE A 252 4.73 10.95 23.32
C PHE A 252 5.56 12.11 23.85
N GLN A 253 6.10 12.96 22.96
CA GLN A 253 6.86 14.15 23.37
C GLN A 253 6.00 15.13 24.16
N HIS A 254 4.76 15.39 23.74
CA HIS A 254 3.82 16.23 24.47
C HIS A 254 3.50 15.68 25.86
N ILE A 255 3.18 14.39 25.94
CA ILE A 255 2.87 13.74 27.22
C ILE A 255 4.09 13.80 28.17
N ALA A 256 5.29 13.58 27.65
CA ALA A 256 6.52 13.67 28.45
C ALA A 256 6.80 15.09 28.94
N ALA A 257 6.47 16.12 28.17
CA ALA A 257 6.64 17.54 28.55
C ALA A 257 5.62 17.99 29.58
N ASP A 258 4.40 17.47 29.53
CA ASP A 258 3.30 17.78 30.44
C ASP A 258 3.41 17.00 31.78
N ALA A 259 4.29 15.99 31.85
CA ALA A 259 4.51 15.22 33.06
C ALA A 259 5.06 16.18 34.17
N PRO A 260 4.42 16.26 35.34
CA PRO A 260 4.86 17.16 36.41
C PRO A 260 6.32 16.80 36.77
N VAL A 261 7.20 17.78 36.62
CA VAL A 261 8.57 17.68 37.13
C VAL A 261 8.46 17.34 38.61
N ALA A 262 8.85 16.11 38.97
CA ALA A 262 8.87 15.70 40.36
C ALA A 262 9.65 16.77 41.12
N SER A 263 8.93 17.65 41.87
CA SER A 263 9.52 18.68 42.66
C SER A 263 10.47 18.03 43.66
N GLY A 264 11.77 18.20 43.40
CA GLY A 264 12.81 17.69 44.29
C GLY A 264 12.51 18.14 45.68
N GLY A 265 12.06 17.22 46.52
CA GLY A 265 11.85 17.46 47.93
C GLY A 265 13.15 18.01 48.52
N ASN A 266 13.12 19.27 48.90
CA ASN A 266 14.19 19.91 49.66
C ASN A 266 14.22 19.26 51.06
N PRO A 267 15.26 18.52 51.44
CA PRO A 267 15.35 18.00 52.80
C PRO A 267 15.59 19.16 53.75
N ARG A 268 14.62 19.46 54.63
CA ARG A 268 14.85 20.25 55.81
C ARG A 268 15.20 19.35 56.95
#